data_89efac4b51ac036f1e1d9ab1b49d3aad
#
_entry.id   89efac4b51ac036f1e1d9ab1b49d3aad
#
_cell.length_a   1.000
_cell.length_b   1.000
_cell.length_c   1.000
_cell.angle_alpha   90.00
_cell.angle_beta   90.00
_cell.angle_gamma   90.00
#
_symmetry.space_group_name_H-M   'P 1'
#
loop_
_entity.id
_entity.type
_entity.pdbx_description
1 polymer ?
#
loop_
_entity_poly.entity_id
_entity_poly.type
_entity_poly.pdbx_seq_one_letter_code
_entity_poly.pdbx_strand_id
1 'polypeptide(L)'
;MRNLRFISIILSLLIVIPAWAQQPIKVGLIVPLSGPWARQGQVMRAAAELAIEQINAGGGIQAHGNAPLELVVFDAGDSVERAKNAAQRMVAEEPDLVGATGAYLSSFTLAVTEVTERAQIPMLTLSYSDLVTSRGFDYIFQTSATGAYQSENALPLLMDMAESASGERPKTIGIVMDNTAASVAFVSPITEGNALEEFGLELVVNEVFTPPLSNATPLIQRVRSRRPDLLLLLPTAVSDAKLLIEKMNEFGLGRGRLPTISNGSAMGDPDLAANMPPALLEGVMSIVANWSTSGQEQMINDYMDFSGEPWMTQNPLCAFGHIWLLKEALELAETPNSVSVKDALHTMDITSGASDYFAGGRVRFDETGKRRDAGILVIQWQDGQPRTVYPESAALGNIIWPSR
;
A
#
# COMPACT_ATOMS: atom_id res chain seq x y z
N MET A 1 58.43 67.94 -13.44
CA MET A 1 57.63 67.42 -12.35
C MET A 1 56.69 66.40 -12.92
N ARG A 2 56.97 65.11 -12.69
CA ARG A 2 56.24 64.00 -13.29
C ARG A 2 55.53 63.21 -12.18
N ASN A 3 54.20 63.35 -12.08
CA ASN A 3 53.37 62.67 -11.06
C ASN A 3 53.22 61.19 -11.42
N LEU A 4 53.81 60.32 -10.64
CA LEU A 4 53.51 58.85 -10.67
C LEU A 4 52.24 58.60 -9.86
N ARG A 5 51.16 58.14 -10.49
CA ARG A 5 49.97 57.60 -9.83
C ARG A 5 50.17 56.12 -9.57
N PHE A 6 50.27 55.74 -8.31
CA PHE A 6 50.20 54.31 -7.90
C PHE A 6 48.77 53.84 -7.97
N ILE A 7 48.46 52.87 -8.83
CA ILE A 7 47.22 52.17 -8.85
C ILE A 7 47.40 50.93 -7.97
N SER A 8 46.75 50.91 -6.78
CA SER A 8 46.66 49.73 -5.92
C SER A 8 45.57 48.84 -6.43
N ILE A 9 45.95 47.69 -7.00
CA ILE A 9 45.01 46.58 -7.36
C ILE A 9 44.77 45.75 -6.10
N ILE A 10 43.57 45.88 -5.50
CA ILE A 10 43.12 45.00 -4.43
C ILE A 10 42.64 43.70 -5.08
N LEU A 11 43.45 42.65 -4.95
CA LEU A 11 43.13 41.29 -5.39
C LEU A 11 42.20 40.66 -4.32
N SER A 12 40.87 40.70 -4.54
CA SER A 12 39.91 40.00 -3.70
C SER A 12 40.07 38.49 -3.88
N LEU A 13 40.70 37.84 -2.91
CA LEU A 13 40.75 36.36 -2.84
C LEU A 13 39.34 35.85 -2.49
N LEU A 14 38.60 35.35 -3.48
CA LEU A 14 37.40 34.55 -3.27
C LEU A 14 37.84 33.23 -2.63
N ILE A 15 37.67 33.11 -1.32
CA ILE A 15 37.81 31.86 -0.60
C ILE A 15 36.60 31.02 -1.01
N VAL A 16 36.78 30.12 -1.97
CA VAL A 16 35.83 29.05 -2.26
C VAL A 16 35.93 28.05 -1.11
N ILE A 17 35.04 28.20 -0.13
CA ILE A 17 34.85 27.19 0.92
C ILE A 17 34.27 25.97 0.17
N PRO A 18 34.94 24.82 0.19
CA PRO A 18 34.33 23.61 -0.39
C PRO A 18 33.04 23.36 0.40
N ALA A 19 31.90 23.41 -0.28
CA ALA A 19 30.66 22.90 0.28
C ALA A 19 30.91 21.41 0.55
N TRP A 20 31.11 21.04 1.79
CA TRP A 20 31.15 19.65 2.21
C TRP A 20 29.76 19.09 1.85
N ALA A 21 29.72 18.22 0.84
CA ALA A 21 28.49 17.52 0.52
C ALA A 21 28.04 16.81 1.79
N GLN A 22 26.83 17.17 2.27
CA GLN A 22 26.26 16.56 3.45
C GLN A 22 26.17 15.04 3.18
N GLN A 23 26.54 14.24 4.18
CA GLN A 23 26.40 12.77 4.05
C GLN A 23 24.91 12.44 3.85
N PRO A 24 24.55 11.60 2.90
CA PRO A 24 23.16 11.21 2.68
C PRO A 24 22.61 10.45 3.90
N ILE A 25 21.35 10.72 4.23
CA ILE A 25 20.60 9.97 5.23
C ILE A 25 19.95 8.79 4.55
N LYS A 26 20.23 7.56 5.03
CA LYS A 26 19.78 6.33 4.38
C LYS A 26 18.42 5.87 4.92
N VAL A 27 17.53 5.53 3.99
CA VAL A 27 16.22 4.90 4.25
C VAL A 27 16.12 3.58 3.52
N GLY A 28 15.60 2.55 4.17
CA GLY A 28 15.51 1.20 3.62
C GLY A 28 14.19 0.96 2.88
N LEU A 29 14.26 0.26 1.76
CA LEU A 29 13.11 -0.32 1.09
C LEU A 29 13.31 -1.83 0.95
N ILE A 30 12.46 -2.62 1.59
CA ILE A 30 12.47 -4.07 1.49
C ILE A 30 11.18 -4.53 0.82
N VAL A 31 11.26 -5.01 -0.42
CA VAL A 31 10.08 -5.38 -1.23
C VAL A 31 10.37 -6.63 -2.05
N PRO A 32 9.35 -7.45 -2.40
CA PRO A 32 9.56 -8.59 -3.28
C PRO A 32 9.91 -8.10 -4.70
N LEU A 33 11.11 -8.40 -5.18
CA LEU A 33 11.55 -8.11 -6.54
C LEU A 33 11.68 -9.38 -7.38
N SER A 34 11.36 -10.51 -6.80
CA SER A 34 11.34 -11.83 -7.42
C SER A 34 10.10 -12.63 -7.00
N GLY A 35 9.71 -13.65 -7.81
CA GLY A 35 8.55 -14.51 -7.54
C GLY A 35 7.20 -13.87 -7.86
N PRO A 36 6.09 -14.44 -7.33
CA PRO A 36 4.70 -14.09 -7.72
C PRO A 36 4.32 -12.63 -7.43
N TRP A 37 5.00 -11.99 -6.48
CA TRP A 37 4.71 -10.63 -6.04
C TRP A 37 5.73 -9.59 -6.54
N ALA A 38 6.64 -9.98 -7.46
CA ALA A 38 7.67 -9.10 -7.99
C ALA A 38 7.10 -7.82 -8.61
N ARG A 39 5.97 -7.92 -9.28
CA ARG A 39 5.24 -6.79 -9.87
C ARG A 39 4.96 -5.71 -8.82
N GLN A 40 4.44 -6.11 -7.66
CA GLN A 40 4.10 -5.19 -6.58
C GLN A 40 5.35 -4.52 -5.99
N GLY A 41 6.43 -5.27 -5.84
CA GLY A 41 7.70 -4.72 -5.39
C GLY A 41 8.29 -3.69 -6.37
N GLN A 42 8.18 -3.94 -7.67
CA GLN A 42 8.69 -3.02 -8.71
C GLN A 42 7.95 -1.67 -8.68
N VAL A 43 6.62 -1.65 -8.61
CA VAL A 43 5.85 -0.39 -8.57
C VAL A 43 6.06 0.36 -7.25
N MET A 44 6.22 -0.35 -6.12
CA MET A 44 6.57 0.25 -4.84
C MET A 44 7.97 0.89 -4.88
N ARG A 45 8.93 0.22 -5.50
CA ARG A 45 10.29 0.74 -5.68
C ARG A 45 10.28 2.02 -6.52
N ALA A 46 9.61 2.02 -7.68
CA ALA A 46 9.52 3.21 -8.53
C ALA A 46 8.92 4.42 -7.78
N ALA A 47 7.88 4.19 -6.98
CA ALA A 47 7.26 5.25 -6.18
C ALA A 47 8.17 5.78 -5.06
N ALA A 48 8.92 4.90 -4.40
CA ALA A 48 9.89 5.30 -3.38
C ALA A 48 11.07 6.07 -4.00
N GLU A 49 11.57 5.65 -5.16
CA GLU A 49 12.62 6.36 -5.92
C GLU A 49 12.15 7.77 -6.34
N LEU A 50 10.91 7.90 -6.83
CA LEU A 50 10.31 9.20 -7.16
C LEU A 50 10.22 10.11 -5.92
N ALA A 51 9.77 9.58 -4.78
CA ALA A 51 9.69 10.36 -3.53
C ALA A 51 11.07 10.88 -3.10
N ILE A 52 12.11 10.02 -3.16
CA ILE A 52 13.50 10.41 -2.87
C ILE A 52 13.97 11.52 -3.82
N GLU A 53 13.71 11.38 -5.12
CA GLU A 53 14.08 12.39 -6.11
C GLU A 53 13.42 13.74 -5.81
N GLN A 54 12.10 13.75 -5.55
CA GLN A 54 11.36 14.97 -5.23
C GLN A 54 11.83 15.64 -3.93
N ILE A 55 12.08 14.86 -2.87
CA ILE A 55 12.59 15.38 -1.59
C ILE A 55 13.97 16.01 -1.78
N ASN A 56 14.87 15.34 -2.49
CA ASN A 56 16.21 15.83 -2.73
C ASN A 56 16.21 17.07 -3.64
N ALA A 57 15.37 17.09 -4.69
CA ALA A 57 15.17 18.29 -5.52
C ALA A 57 14.58 19.47 -4.74
N GLY A 58 13.76 19.18 -3.72
CA GLY A 58 13.21 20.16 -2.77
C GLY A 58 14.21 20.67 -1.71
N GLY A 59 15.47 20.18 -1.73
CA GLY A 59 16.55 20.62 -0.82
C GLY A 59 16.85 19.63 0.31
N GLY A 60 16.34 18.41 0.26
CA GLY A 60 16.65 17.36 1.24
C GLY A 60 16.01 17.61 2.61
N ILE A 61 16.65 17.13 3.67
CA ILE A 61 16.20 17.26 5.06
C ILE A 61 16.74 18.56 5.65
N GLN A 62 15.88 19.57 5.75
CA GLN A 62 16.29 20.93 6.13
C GLN A 62 16.80 21.02 7.57
N ALA A 63 16.13 20.33 8.51
CA ALA A 63 16.54 20.28 9.91
C ALA A 63 17.95 19.69 10.10
N HIS A 64 18.42 18.90 9.15
CA HIS A 64 19.74 18.27 9.18
C HIS A 64 20.67 18.82 8.09
N GLY A 65 20.65 20.15 7.89
CA GLY A 65 21.59 20.86 7.01
C GLY A 65 21.40 20.56 5.53
N ASN A 66 20.18 20.30 5.11
CA ASN A 66 19.81 19.93 3.74
C ASN A 66 20.43 18.62 3.28
N ALA A 67 20.59 17.65 4.19
CA ALA A 67 21.11 16.34 3.87
C ALA A 67 20.18 15.64 2.86
N PRO A 68 20.71 15.09 1.75
CA PRO A 68 19.89 14.31 0.83
C PRO A 68 19.50 12.96 1.43
N LEU A 69 18.37 12.42 1.01
CA LEU A 69 18.00 11.03 1.27
C LEU A 69 18.62 10.08 0.26
N GLU A 70 19.01 8.91 0.72
CA GLU A 70 19.46 7.79 -0.10
C GLU A 70 18.56 6.57 0.14
N LEU A 71 18.01 5.99 -0.93
CA LEU A 71 17.20 4.79 -0.86
C LEU A 71 18.07 3.54 -1.00
N VAL A 72 18.04 2.66 0.00
CA VAL A 72 18.72 1.37 -0.05
C VAL A 72 17.69 0.27 -0.22
N VAL A 73 17.79 -0.53 -1.30
CA VAL A 73 16.77 -1.48 -1.72
C VAL A 73 17.22 -2.91 -1.49
N PHE A 74 16.36 -3.71 -0.84
CA PHE A 74 16.55 -5.14 -0.59
C PHE A 74 15.41 -5.97 -1.15
N ASP A 75 15.76 -7.04 -1.90
CA ASP A 75 14.78 -8.01 -2.39
C ASP A 75 14.31 -8.94 -1.26
N ALA A 76 13.03 -8.81 -0.90
CA ALA A 76 12.37 -9.67 0.08
C ALA A 76 12.14 -11.11 -0.45
N GLY A 77 12.28 -11.31 -1.77
CA GLY A 77 12.07 -12.62 -2.39
C GLY A 77 10.60 -13.05 -2.44
N ASP A 78 10.40 -14.35 -2.39
CA ASP A 78 9.10 -15.01 -2.60
C ASP A 78 8.65 -15.90 -1.42
N SER A 79 9.31 -15.78 -0.28
CA SER A 79 8.97 -16.53 0.93
C SER A 79 9.26 -15.74 2.20
N VAL A 80 8.58 -16.10 3.28
CA VAL A 80 8.77 -15.52 4.62
C VAL A 80 10.23 -15.61 5.08
N GLU A 81 10.88 -16.73 4.81
CA GLU A 81 12.29 -16.95 5.15
C GLU A 81 13.21 -16.00 4.38
N ARG A 82 13.00 -15.85 3.06
CA ARG A 82 13.79 -14.92 2.23
C ARG A 82 13.59 -13.47 2.66
N ALA A 83 12.36 -13.08 2.99
CA ALA A 83 12.06 -11.75 3.50
C ALA A 83 12.79 -11.47 4.84
N LYS A 84 12.79 -12.45 5.76
CA LYS A 84 13.54 -12.36 7.02
C LYS A 84 15.05 -12.25 6.79
N ASN A 85 15.60 -13.08 5.90
CA ASN A 85 17.03 -13.04 5.54
C ASN A 85 17.42 -11.70 4.88
N ALA A 86 16.53 -11.13 4.04
CA ALA A 86 16.74 -9.81 3.44
C ALA A 86 16.78 -8.70 4.51
N ALA A 87 15.89 -8.75 5.49
CA ALA A 87 15.92 -7.82 6.63
C ALA A 87 17.20 -7.95 7.46
N GLN A 88 17.67 -9.17 7.70
CA GLN A 88 18.94 -9.41 8.42
C GLN A 88 20.13 -8.83 7.64
N ARG A 89 20.17 -8.99 6.32
CA ARG A 89 21.20 -8.36 5.48
C ARG A 89 21.10 -6.85 5.53
N MET A 90 19.90 -6.30 5.40
CA MET A 90 19.66 -4.85 5.47
C MET A 90 20.26 -4.25 6.76
N VAL A 91 19.97 -4.85 7.90
CA VAL A 91 20.50 -4.39 9.20
C VAL A 91 22.02 -4.54 9.29
N ALA A 92 22.59 -5.61 8.74
CA ALA A 92 24.03 -5.88 8.81
C ALA A 92 24.84 -5.01 7.83
N GLU A 93 24.32 -4.78 6.63
CA GLU A 93 25.01 -4.04 5.57
C GLU A 93 24.86 -2.52 5.75
N GLU A 94 23.73 -2.08 6.36
CA GLU A 94 23.36 -0.67 6.50
C GLU A 94 23.05 -0.31 7.98
N PRO A 95 24.07 -0.26 8.85
CA PRO A 95 23.85 -0.02 10.29
C PRO A 95 23.42 1.42 10.62
N ASP A 96 23.50 2.34 9.66
CA ASP A 96 23.15 3.77 9.76
C ASP A 96 21.75 4.10 9.20
N LEU A 97 20.94 3.09 8.89
CA LEU A 97 19.55 3.30 8.47
C LEU A 97 18.74 4.02 9.55
N VAL A 98 18.04 5.08 9.16
CA VAL A 98 17.18 5.85 10.06
C VAL A 98 15.75 5.33 10.13
N GLY A 99 15.33 4.57 9.13
CA GLY A 99 14.01 3.95 9.01
C GLY A 99 13.89 3.14 7.74
N ALA A 100 12.82 2.36 7.62
CA ALA A 100 12.56 1.53 6.46
C ALA A 100 11.06 1.42 6.15
N THR A 101 10.75 0.96 4.94
CA THR A 101 9.37 0.65 4.51
C THR A 101 9.34 -0.56 3.58
N GLY A 102 8.12 -1.07 3.32
CA GLY A 102 7.90 -2.13 2.32
C GLY A 102 7.27 -3.40 2.89
N ALA A 103 7.96 -4.52 2.67
CA ALA A 103 7.56 -5.91 2.94
C ALA A 103 6.32 -6.39 2.16
N TYR A 104 5.41 -5.52 1.75
CA TYR A 104 4.19 -5.78 0.99
C TYR A 104 3.22 -6.75 1.66
N LEU A 105 3.53 -8.06 1.69
CA LEU A 105 2.68 -9.07 2.32
C LEU A 105 2.73 -8.99 3.84
N SER A 106 1.58 -9.12 4.50
CA SER A 106 1.53 -9.16 5.97
C SER A 106 2.40 -10.28 6.56
N SER A 107 2.46 -11.46 5.91
CA SER A 107 3.33 -12.56 6.34
C SER A 107 4.83 -12.21 6.26
N PHE A 108 5.24 -11.45 5.25
CA PHE A 108 6.62 -10.96 5.14
C PHE A 108 6.89 -9.87 6.17
N THR A 109 5.93 -8.95 6.35
CA THR A 109 6.03 -7.88 7.35
C THR A 109 6.21 -8.44 8.76
N LEU A 110 5.46 -9.48 9.13
CA LEU A 110 5.60 -10.13 10.43
C LEU A 110 7.03 -10.64 10.67
N ALA A 111 7.67 -11.22 9.66
CA ALA A 111 9.03 -11.73 9.76
C ALA A 111 10.10 -10.63 9.70
N VAL A 112 9.93 -9.65 8.82
CA VAL A 112 10.84 -8.49 8.68
C VAL A 112 10.86 -7.67 9.96
N THR A 113 9.70 -7.39 10.53
CA THR A 113 9.57 -6.55 11.73
C THR A 113 10.12 -7.19 13.00
N GLU A 114 10.25 -8.52 13.08
CA GLU A 114 11.04 -9.16 14.15
C GLU A 114 12.53 -8.77 14.11
N VAL A 115 13.06 -8.52 12.92
CA VAL A 115 14.46 -8.14 12.72
C VAL A 115 14.64 -6.64 12.94
N THR A 116 13.79 -5.80 12.34
CA THR A 116 13.89 -4.33 12.46
C THR A 116 13.63 -3.85 13.88
N GLU A 117 12.69 -4.49 14.62
CA GLU A 117 12.45 -4.21 16.04
C GLU A 117 13.72 -4.39 16.89
N ARG A 118 14.37 -5.56 16.78
CA ARG A 118 15.61 -5.85 17.52
C ARG A 118 16.76 -4.93 17.16
N ALA A 119 16.77 -4.44 15.91
CA ALA A 119 17.76 -3.51 15.40
C ALA A 119 17.39 -2.03 15.70
N GLN A 120 16.23 -1.79 16.31
CA GLN A 120 15.71 -0.46 16.60
C GLN A 120 15.59 0.42 15.35
N ILE A 121 15.15 -0.16 14.22
CA ILE A 121 14.90 0.54 12.98
C ILE A 121 13.39 0.67 12.78
N PRO A 122 12.82 1.90 12.78
CA PRO A 122 11.40 2.11 12.55
C PRO A 122 10.99 1.62 11.15
N MET A 123 9.94 0.79 11.11
CA MET A 123 9.40 0.18 9.90
C MET A 123 7.99 0.65 9.65
N LEU A 124 7.77 1.44 8.58
CA LEU A 124 6.44 1.80 8.11
C LEU A 124 5.90 0.71 7.19
N THR A 125 4.62 0.39 7.34
CA THR A 125 4.00 -0.68 6.54
C THR A 125 2.55 -0.39 6.19
N LEU A 126 2.14 -0.87 5.02
CA LEU A 126 0.75 -0.90 4.56
C LEU A 126 0.04 -2.23 4.87
N SER A 127 0.71 -3.15 5.54
CA SER A 127 0.20 -4.51 5.81
C SER A 127 -1.13 -4.52 6.54
N TYR A 128 -1.97 -5.52 6.28
CA TYR A 128 -3.35 -5.57 6.79
C TYR A 128 -3.54 -6.40 8.05
N SER A 129 -2.58 -7.26 8.41
CA SER A 129 -2.72 -8.11 9.59
C SER A 129 -2.67 -7.29 10.89
N ASP A 130 -3.63 -7.53 11.78
CA ASP A 130 -3.65 -6.95 13.13
C ASP A 130 -2.46 -7.44 13.99
N LEU A 131 -1.91 -8.61 13.66
CA LEU A 131 -0.73 -9.15 14.35
C LEU A 131 0.51 -8.27 14.14
N VAL A 132 0.54 -7.37 13.17
CA VAL A 132 1.69 -6.49 12.93
C VAL A 132 1.94 -5.59 14.15
N THR A 133 0.90 -4.97 14.69
CA THR A 133 0.97 -4.00 15.79
C THR A 133 0.54 -4.54 17.15
N SER A 134 0.09 -5.81 17.25
CA SER A 134 -0.36 -6.41 18.53
C SER A 134 0.73 -7.15 19.32
N ARG A 135 2.00 -7.10 18.85
CA ARG A 135 3.12 -7.84 19.45
C ARG A 135 3.91 -7.07 20.51
N GLY A 136 3.49 -5.83 20.82
CA GLY A 136 4.20 -4.96 21.78
C GLY A 136 5.55 -4.46 21.26
N PHE A 137 5.65 -4.21 19.96
CA PHE A 137 6.82 -3.65 19.31
C PHE A 137 6.72 -2.13 19.23
N ASP A 138 7.84 -1.42 19.44
CA ASP A 138 7.91 0.06 19.48
C ASP A 138 8.35 0.67 18.16
N TYR A 139 8.97 -0.10 17.28
CA TYR A 139 9.56 0.38 16.01
C TYR A 139 8.72 0.03 14.79
N ILE A 140 7.41 -0.17 14.94
CA ILE A 140 6.50 -0.52 13.85
C ILE A 140 5.38 0.50 13.73
N PHE A 141 5.13 0.94 12.49
CA PHE A 141 4.12 1.94 12.18
C PHE A 141 3.24 1.46 11.01
N GLN A 142 2.02 1.03 11.33
CA GLN A 142 1.05 0.53 10.37
C GLN A 142 0.15 1.68 9.90
N THR A 143 0.30 2.08 8.64
CA THR A 143 -0.43 3.23 8.07
C THR A 143 -1.80 2.88 7.50
N SER A 144 -2.04 1.62 7.19
CA SER A 144 -3.30 1.12 6.62
C SER A 144 -4.27 0.68 7.71
N ALA A 145 -5.57 0.79 7.43
CA ALA A 145 -6.59 0.07 8.19
C ALA A 145 -6.33 -1.44 8.13
N THR A 146 -6.52 -2.14 9.25
CA THR A 146 -6.30 -3.59 9.31
C THR A 146 -7.36 -4.35 8.51
N GLY A 147 -7.06 -5.60 8.14
CA GLY A 147 -8.00 -6.45 7.40
C GLY A 147 -9.31 -6.67 8.15
N ALA A 148 -9.24 -6.87 9.46
CA ALA A 148 -10.42 -6.99 10.31
C ALA A 148 -11.27 -5.71 10.27
N TYR A 149 -10.67 -4.54 10.51
CA TYR A 149 -11.37 -3.27 10.41
C TYR A 149 -11.98 -3.04 9.01
N GLN A 150 -11.24 -3.41 7.95
CA GLN A 150 -11.74 -3.28 6.58
C GLN A 150 -12.99 -4.13 6.35
N SER A 151 -12.99 -5.41 6.76
CA SER A 151 -14.14 -6.30 6.56
C SER A 151 -15.35 -5.91 7.39
N GLU A 152 -15.15 -5.52 8.66
CA GLU A 152 -16.19 -5.05 9.56
C GLU A 152 -16.90 -3.79 9.05
N ASN A 153 -16.17 -2.88 8.38
CA ASN A 153 -16.74 -1.66 7.82
C ASN A 153 -17.22 -1.83 6.38
N ALA A 154 -16.64 -2.73 5.61
CA ALA A 154 -17.03 -2.95 4.22
C ALA A 154 -18.29 -3.80 4.09
N LEU A 155 -18.49 -4.81 4.94
CA LEU A 155 -19.62 -5.72 4.79
C LEU A 155 -20.98 -5.01 4.93
N PRO A 156 -21.25 -4.19 5.97
CA PRO A 156 -22.49 -3.42 6.03
C PRO A 156 -22.67 -2.49 4.83
N LEU A 157 -21.60 -1.80 4.41
CA LEU A 157 -21.62 -0.94 3.23
C LEU A 157 -22.05 -1.72 1.97
N LEU A 158 -21.49 -2.91 1.74
CA LEU A 158 -21.82 -3.74 0.59
C LEU A 158 -23.29 -4.23 0.63
N MET A 159 -23.81 -4.54 1.84
CA MET A 159 -25.21 -4.89 2.03
C MET A 159 -26.14 -3.74 1.65
N ASP A 160 -25.84 -2.54 2.14
CA ASP A 160 -26.63 -1.35 1.87
C ASP A 160 -26.56 -0.92 0.39
N MET A 161 -25.39 -1.06 -0.24
CA MET A 161 -25.20 -0.84 -1.67
C MET A 161 -26.04 -1.82 -2.52
N ALA A 162 -26.01 -3.10 -2.16
CA ALA A 162 -26.79 -4.12 -2.87
C ALA A 162 -28.29 -3.86 -2.75
N GLU A 163 -28.79 -3.54 -1.54
CA GLU A 163 -30.20 -3.24 -1.30
C GLU A 163 -30.63 -1.97 -2.05
N SER A 164 -29.82 -0.91 -2.02
CA SER A 164 -30.12 0.35 -2.71
C SER A 164 -30.20 0.17 -4.24
N ALA A 165 -29.38 -0.70 -4.80
CA ALA A 165 -29.30 -0.87 -6.24
C ALA A 165 -30.26 -1.94 -6.79
N SER A 166 -30.55 -3.01 -6.03
CA SER A 166 -31.37 -4.16 -6.48
C SER A 166 -32.72 -4.28 -5.79
N GLY A 167 -32.93 -3.53 -4.68
CA GLY A 167 -34.09 -3.66 -3.82
C GLY A 167 -34.05 -4.86 -2.86
N GLU A 168 -32.98 -5.66 -2.90
CA GLU A 168 -32.81 -6.86 -2.07
C GLU A 168 -31.39 -6.92 -1.50
N ARG A 169 -31.26 -7.38 -0.24
CA ARG A 169 -29.98 -7.72 0.36
C ARG A 169 -29.51 -9.10 -0.10
N PRO A 170 -28.19 -9.30 -0.33
CA PRO A 170 -27.62 -10.64 -0.51
C PRO A 170 -27.97 -11.54 0.68
N LYS A 171 -28.30 -12.80 0.40
CA LYS A 171 -28.58 -13.82 1.42
C LYS A 171 -27.49 -14.89 1.49
N THR A 172 -26.70 -15.00 0.44
CA THR A 172 -25.62 -15.99 0.34
C THR A 172 -24.32 -15.33 -0.05
N ILE A 173 -23.23 -15.76 0.59
CA ILE A 173 -21.86 -15.28 0.31
C ILE A 173 -20.97 -16.45 -0.04
N GLY A 174 -20.10 -16.22 -1.04
CA GLY A 174 -18.99 -17.11 -1.37
C GLY A 174 -17.66 -16.45 -1.02
N ILE A 175 -16.69 -17.23 -0.57
CA ILE A 175 -15.33 -16.79 -0.29
C ILE A 175 -14.38 -17.70 -1.08
N VAL A 176 -13.50 -17.07 -1.87
CA VAL A 176 -12.35 -17.70 -2.52
C VAL A 176 -11.13 -16.83 -2.20
N MET A 177 -10.21 -17.32 -1.38
CA MET A 177 -9.09 -16.52 -0.90
C MET A 177 -7.77 -17.30 -0.98
N ASP A 178 -6.66 -16.56 -1.05
CA ASP A 178 -5.36 -17.16 -0.75
C ASP A 178 -5.13 -17.30 0.77
N ASN A 179 -4.12 -18.10 1.15
CA ASN A 179 -3.78 -18.36 2.54
C ASN A 179 -2.77 -17.36 3.14
N THR A 180 -2.64 -16.16 2.54
CA THR A 180 -1.76 -15.13 3.10
C THR A 180 -2.37 -14.50 4.36
N ALA A 181 -1.52 -13.97 5.23
CA ALA A 181 -1.98 -13.35 6.48
C ALA A 181 -2.91 -12.13 6.24
N ALA A 182 -2.82 -11.47 5.09
CA ALA A 182 -3.70 -10.36 4.73
C ALA A 182 -5.13 -10.85 4.44
N SER A 183 -5.27 -11.87 3.61
CA SER A 183 -6.57 -12.46 3.26
C SER A 183 -7.24 -13.10 4.48
N VAL A 184 -6.47 -13.79 5.31
CA VAL A 184 -6.96 -14.36 6.59
C VAL A 184 -7.47 -13.25 7.50
N ALA A 185 -6.72 -12.16 7.70
CA ALA A 185 -7.13 -11.04 8.56
C ALA A 185 -8.43 -10.38 8.08
N PHE A 186 -8.67 -10.31 6.76
CA PHE A 186 -9.92 -9.77 6.21
C PHE A 186 -11.10 -10.72 6.42
N VAL A 187 -10.90 -12.03 6.31
CA VAL A 187 -11.99 -13.03 6.34
C VAL A 187 -12.36 -13.48 7.74
N SER A 188 -11.40 -13.52 8.69
CA SER A 188 -11.66 -14.03 10.05
C SER A 188 -12.85 -13.38 10.76
N PRO A 189 -13.09 -12.05 10.73
CA PRO A 189 -14.27 -11.46 11.34
C PRO A 189 -15.59 -11.94 10.73
N ILE A 190 -15.57 -12.32 9.45
CA ILE A 190 -16.76 -12.81 8.74
C ILE A 190 -17.05 -14.27 9.12
N THR A 191 -16.02 -15.12 9.16
CA THR A 191 -16.19 -16.59 9.33
C THR A 191 -16.08 -17.07 10.77
N GLU A 192 -15.33 -16.36 11.61
CA GLU A 192 -15.10 -16.70 13.02
C GLU A 192 -15.87 -15.77 13.98
N GLY A 193 -16.29 -14.58 13.47
CA GLY A 193 -17.14 -13.63 14.19
C GLY A 193 -18.62 -13.88 13.96
N ASN A 194 -19.44 -12.89 14.32
CA ASN A 194 -20.90 -12.95 14.23
C ASN A 194 -21.47 -12.32 12.93
N ALA A 195 -20.62 -11.86 12.01
CA ALA A 195 -21.03 -11.07 10.85
C ALA A 195 -22.03 -11.83 9.94
N LEU A 196 -21.85 -13.15 9.74
CA LEU A 196 -22.77 -13.95 8.94
C LEU A 196 -24.19 -13.99 9.57
N GLU A 197 -24.27 -14.16 10.87
CA GLU A 197 -25.55 -14.16 11.61
C GLU A 197 -26.18 -12.76 11.64
N GLU A 198 -25.38 -11.74 11.93
CA GLU A 198 -25.83 -10.34 12.02
C GLU A 198 -26.44 -9.85 10.70
N PHE A 199 -25.85 -10.20 9.57
CA PHE A 199 -26.35 -9.80 8.25
C PHE A 199 -27.27 -10.83 7.60
N GLY A 200 -27.56 -11.95 8.26
CA GLY A 200 -28.42 -13.02 7.74
C GLY A 200 -27.82 -13.69 6.49
N LEU A 201 -26.50 -13.81 6.43
CA LEU A 201 -25.77 -14.39 5.31
C LEU A 201 -25.48 -15.89 5.53
N GLU A 202 -25.77 -16.70 4.54
CA GLU A 202 -25.30 -18.10 4.48
C GLU A 202 -23.99 -18.19 3.69
N LEU A 203 -22.95 -18.75 4.31
CA LEU A 203 -21.68 -19.05 3.64
C LEU A 203 -21.79 -20.31 2.80
N VAL A 204 -21.95 -20.18 1.49
CA VAL A 204 -22.19 -21.33 0.57
C VAL A 204 -20.94 -21.83 -0.16
N VAL A 205 -19.87 -21.01 -0.18
CA VAL A 205 -18.53 -21.35 -0.71
C VAL A 205 -17.48 -20.81 0.24
N ASN A 206 -16.53 -21.67 0.62
CA ASN A 206 -15.35 -21.26 1.40
C ASN A 206 -14.15 -22.05 0.88
N GLU A 207 -13.38 -21.44 -0.03
CA GLU A 207 -12.25 -22.06 -0.70
C GLU A 207 -10.97 -21.28 -0.42
N VAL A 208 -9.93 -22.00 -0.05
CA VAL A 208 -8.60 -21.46 0.25
C VAL A 208 -7.59 -22.09 -0.71
N PHE A 209 -6.72 -21.26 -1.29
CA PHE A 209 -5.62 -21.71 -2.13
C PHE A 209 -4.27 -21.16 -1.66
N THR A 210 -3.18 -21.77 -2.10
CA THR A 210 -1.82 -21.29 -1.87
C THR A 210 -1.29 -20.61 -3.13
N PRO A 211 -0.85 -19.36 -3.07
CA PRO A 211 -0.24 -18.69 -4.22
C PRO A 211 1.18 -19.26 -4.51
N PRO A 212 1.62 -19.31 -5.78
CA PRO A 212 0.83 -18.97 -6.97
C PRO A 212 -0.16 -20.07 -7.34
N LEU A 213 -1.36 -19.65 -7.74
CA LEU A 213 -2.43 -20.56 -8.14
C LEU A 213 -2.12 -21.20 -9.51
N SER A 214 -2.10 -22.51 -9.57
CA SER A 214 -1.84 -23.24 -10.82
C SER A 214 -3.10 -23.52 -11.65
N ASN A 215 -4.27 -23.62 -11.00
CA ASN A 215 -5.55 -23.94 -11.66
C ASN A 215 -6.74 -23.38 -10.87
N ALA A 216 -7.45 -22.42 -11.43
CA ALA A 216 -8.64 -21.82 -10.84
C ALA A 216 -9.93 -22.64 -11.09
N THR A 217 -9.92 -23.62 -11.99
CA THR A 217 -11.12 -24.35 -12.43
C THR A 217 -11.90 -24.97 -11.28
N PRO A 218 -11.30 -25.73 -10.33
CA PRO A 218 -12.07 -26.36 -9.26
C PRO A 218 -12.75 -25.33 -8.35
N LEU A 219 -12.06 -24.22 -8.06
CA LEU A 219 -12.56 -23.16 -7.19
C LEU A 219 -13.78 -22.47 -7.80
N ILE A 220 -13.65 -22.03 -9.04
CA ILE A 220 -14.72 -21.29 -9.74
C ILE A 220 -15.88 -22.22 -10.14
N GLN A 221 -15.63 -23.50 -10.38
CA GLN A 221 -16.69 -24.49 -10.58
C GLN A 221 -17.59 -24.64 -9.35
N ARG A 222 -17.02 -24.58 -8.14
CA ARG A 222 -17.80 -24.58 -6.88
C ARG A 222 -18.62 -23.30 -6.74
N VAL A 223 -18.03 -22.13 -7.01
CA VAL A 223 -18.77 -20.85 -7.04
C VAL A 223 -19.95 -20.95 -8.01
N ARG A 224 -19.74 -21.44 -9.24
CA ARG A 224 -20.79 -21.61 -10.24
C ARG A 224 -21.90 -22.56 -9.76
N SER A 225 -21.57 -23.67 -9.11
CA SER A 225 -22.55 -24.67 -8.66
C SER A 225 -23.39 -24.20 -7.48
N ARG A 226 -22.80 -23.38 -6.59
CA ARG A 226 -23.46 -22.85 -5.38
C ARG A 226 -24.18 -21.53 -5.59
N ARG A 227 -23.77 -20.75 -6.60
CA ARG A 227 -24.38 -19.47 -7.01
C ARG A 227 -24.59 -18.50 -5.83
N PRO A 228 -23.52 -18.08 -5.14
CA PRO A 228 -23.66 -17.06 -4.09
C PRO A 228 -24.21 -15.76 -4.67
N ASP A 229 -24.89 -14.97 -3.83
CA ASP A 229 -25.37 -13.64 -4.20
C ASP A 229 -24.22 -12.64 -4.29
N LEU A 230 -23.16 -12.86 -3.49
CA LEU A 230 -21.96 -12.04 -3.38
C LEU A 230 -20.72 -12.94 -3.30
N LEU A 231 -19.65 -12.58 -4.00
CA LEU A 231 -18.38 -13.29 -3.96
C LEU A 231 -17.28 -12.40 -3.42
N LEU A 232 -16.63 -12.82 -2.32
CA LEU A 232 -15.33 -12.33 -1.91
C LEU A 232 -14.26 -13.12 -2.65
N LEU A 233 -13.45 -12.45 -3.47
CA LEU A 233 -12.39 -13.02 -4.29
C LEU A 233 -11.07 -12.33 -3.95
N LEU A 234 -10.23 -12.99 -3.15
CA LEU A 234 -9.13 -12.37 -2.42
C LEU A 234 -7.74 -12.91 -2.82
N PRO A 235 -7.28 -12.70 -4.05
CA PRO A 235 -5.90 -12.99 -4.43
C PRO A 235 -4.98 -11.83 -4.05
N THR A 236 -3.76 -12.13 -3.56
CA THR A 236 -2.71 -11.13 -3.34
C THR A 236 -1.71 -11.02 -4.50
N ALA A 237 -1.66 -12.04 -5.37
CA ALA A 237 -0.84 -12.02 -6.58
C ALA A 237 -1.68 -11.64 -7.81
N VAL A 238 -1.16 -10.77 -8.67
CA VAL A 238 -1.84 -10.30 -9.89
C VAL A 238 -2.06 -11.46 -10.88
N SER A 239 -1.11 -12.39 -10.98
CA SER A 239 -1.25 -13.60 -11.79
C SER A 239 -2.45 -14.46 -11.39
N ASP A 240 -2.70 -14.58 -10.09
CA ASP A 240 -3.80 -15.34 -9.53
C ASP A 240 -5.13 -14.63 -9.76
N ALA A 241 -5.14 -13.29 -9.57
CA ALA A 241 -6.28 -12.44 -9.90
C ALA A 241 -6.72 -12.63 -11.37
N LYS A 242 -5.75 -12.57 -12.30
CA LYS A 242 -5.98 -12.80 -13.72
C LYS A 242 -6.62 -14.16 -13.97
N LEU A 243 -6.00 -15.24 -13.46
CA LEU A 243 -6.47 -16.61 -13.67
C LEU A 243 -7.88 -16.83 -13.13
N LEU A 244 -8.20 -16.27 -11.97
CA LEU A 244 -9.53 -16.34 -11.34
C LEU A 244 -10.57 -15.59 -12.17
N ILE A 245 -10.30 -14.36 -12.60
CA ILE A 245 -11.22 -13.55 -13.42
C ILE A 245 -11.47 -14.21 -14.79
N GLU A 246 -10.43 -14.68 -15.47
CA GLU A 246 -10.56 -15.41 -16.74
C GLU A 246 -11.48 -16.63 -16.57
N LYS A 247 -11.26 -17.40 -15.51
CA LYS A 247 -12.07 -18.61 -15.24
C LYS A 247 -13.51 -18.26 -14.86
N MET A 248 -13.75 -17.19 -14.09
CA MET A 248 -15.10 -16.68 -13.83
C MET A 248 -15.85 -16.34 -15.12
N ASN A 249 -15.16 -15.69 -16.07
CA ASN A 249 -15.75 -15.37 -17.37
C ASN A 249 -16.08 -16.62 -18.20
N GLU A 250 -15.19 -17.62 -18.23
CA GLU A 250 -15.44 -18.89 -18.90
C GLU A 250 -16.70 -19.60 -18.35
N PHE A 251 -16.92 -19.51 -17.04
CA PHE A 251 -18.10 -20.09 -16.38
C PHE A 251 -19.35 -19.20 -16.39
N GLY A 252 -19.27 -18.02 -17.04
CA GLY A 252 -20.40 -17.12 -17.19
C GLY A 252 -20.74 -16.32 -15.92
N LEU A 253 -19.80 -16.18 -14.98
CA LEU A 253 -19.95 -15.44 -13.72
C LEU A 253 -19.39 -14.02 -13.79
N GLY A 254 -18.51 -13.72 -14.75
CA GLY A 254 -17.85 -12.42 -14.89
C GLY A 254 -18.74 -11.36 -15.56
N ARG A 255 -18.13 -10.20 -15.85
CA ARG A 255 -18.78 -9.02 -16.47
C ARG A 255 -19.94 -8.49 -15.62
N GLY A 256 -19.73 -8.37 -14.33
CA GLY A 256 -20.73 -7.89 -13.39
C GLY A 256 -21.91 -8.81 -13.09
N ARG A 257 -21.95 -10.04 -13.63
CA ARG A 257 -23.07 -10.96 -13.38
C ARG A 257 -23.13 -11.48 -11.96
N LEU A 258 -21.97 -11.77 -11.38
CA LEU A 258 -21.82 -12.08 -9.97
C LEU A 258 -21.10 -10.90 -9.31
N PRO A 259 -21.73 -10.18 -8.36
CA PRO A 259 -21.05 -9.15 -7.60
C PRO A 259 -19.78 -9.72 -6.97
N THR A 260 -18.63 -9.17 -7.36
CA THR A 260 -17.33 -9.68 -6.96
C THR A 260 -16.54 -8.58 -6.28
N ILE A 261 -16.17 -8.82 -5.05
CA ILE A 261 -15.44 -7.89 -4.20
C ILE A 261 -14.11 -8.51 -3.79
N SER A 262 -13.04 -7.77 -3.95
CA SER A 262 -11.70 -8.13 -3.52
C SER A 262 -11.23 -7.27 -2.35
N ASN A 263 -10.04 -7.55 -1.86
CA ASN A 263 -9.35 -6.76 -0.86
C ASN A 263 -7.91 -6.50 -1.30
N GLY A 264 -7.46 -5.26 -1.17
CA GLY A 264 -6.14 -4.83 -1.61
C GLY A 264 -6.04 -4.51 -3.10
N SER A 265 -4.82 -4.30 -3.59
CA SER A 265 -4.56 -3.70 -4.90
C SER A 265 -4.44 -4.68 -6.07
N ALA A 266 -4.31 -5.99 -5.82
CA ALA A 266 -4.08 -6.95 -6.90
C ALA A 266 -5.17 -6.93 -7.98
N MET A 267 -6.44 -6.74 -7.57
CA MET A 267 -7.58 -6.60 -8.50
C MET A 267 -7.66 -5.23 -9.19
N GLY A 268 -6.89 -4.25 -8.79
CA GLY A 268 -6.79 -2.93 -9.44
C GLY A 268 -5.49 -2.72 -10.22
N ASP A 269 -4.67 -3.77 -10.40
CA ASP A 269 -3.35 -3.65 -11.01
C ASP A 269 -3.47 -3.41 -12.54
N PRO A 270 -2.67 -2.48 -13.10
CA PRO A 270 -2.62 -2.21 -14.54
C PRO A 270 -2.36 -3.43 -15.43
N ASP A 271 -1.60 -4.41 -14.94
CA ASP A 271 -1.30 -5.64 -15.68
C ASP A 271 -2.56 -6.46 -16.01
N LEU A 272 -3.62 -6.32 -15.22
CA LEU A 272 -4.90 -6.97 -15.55
C LEU A 272 -5.49 -6.38 -16.83
N ALA A 273 -5.57 -5.05 -16.94
CA ALA A 273 -6.08 -4.38 -18.14
C ALA A 273 -5.18 -4.58 -19.36
N ALA A 274 -3.86 -4.65 -19.16
CA ALA A 274 -2.90 -4.89 -20.24
C ALA A 274 -2.98 -6.32 -20.81
N ASN A 275 -3.42 -7.29 -20.00
CA ASN A 275 -3.35 -8.72 -20.33
C ASN A 275 -4.71 -9.40 -20.48
N MET A 276 -5.83 -8.69 -20.35
CA MET A 276 -7.17 -9.20 -20.60
C MET A 276 -8.10 -8.10 -21.12
N PRO A 277 -9.17 -8.44 -21.84
CA PRO A 277 -10.17 -7.45 -22.25
C PRO A 277 -10.77 -6.74 -21.04
N PRO A 278 -10.77 -5.38 -20.98
CA PRO A 278 -11.29 -4.61 -19.85
C PRO A 278 -12.73 -4.98 -19.45
N ALA A 279 -13.55 -5.36 -20.40
CA ALA A 279 -14.92 -5.83 -20.14
C ALA A 279 -15.01 -7.04 -19.21
N LEU A 280 -13.92 -7.78 -18.98
CA LEU A 280 -13.90 -8.90 -18.03
C LEU A 280 -13.79 -8.43 -16.58
N LEU A 281 -13.24 -7.23 -16.38
CA LEU A 281 -13.05 -6.60 -15.08
C LEU A 281 -14.23 -5.68 -14.69
N GLU A 282 -15.07 -5.31 -15.65
CA GLU A 282 -16.15 -4.33 -15.43
C GLU A 282 -17.04 -4.73 -14.24
N GLY A 283 -17.25 -3.79 -13.32
CA GLY A 283 -18.04 -3.97 -12.11
C GLY A 283 -17.32 -4.67 -10.95
N VAL A 284 -16.11 -5.23 -11.13
CA VAL A 284 -15.32 -5.79 -10.04
C VAL A 284 -14.92 -4.68 -9.06
N MET A 285 -15.15 -4.90 -7.77
CA MET A 285 -14.81 -3.97 -6.70
C MET A 285 -13.58 -4.46 -5.91
N SER A 286 -12.88 -3.54 -5.28
CA SER A 286 -11.90 -3.88 -4.24
C SER A 286 -11.99 -2.91 -3.07
N ILE A 287 -11.91 -3.47 -1.86
CA ILE A 287 -11.73 -2.72 -0.63
C ILE A 287 -10.25 -2.45 -0.46
N VAL A 288 -9.88 -1.19 -0.33
CA VAL A 288 -8.48 -0.76 -0.21
C VAL A 288 -8.32 0.22 0.94
N ALA A 289 -7.15 0.24 1.56
CA ALA A 289 -6.84 1.20 2.62
C ALA A 289 -6.30 2.53 2.08
N ASN A 290 -5.92 2.57 0.80
CA ASN A 290 -5.47 3.79 0.13
C ASN A 290 -5.67 3.66 -1.39
N TRP A 291 -5.97 4.75 -2.06
CA TRP A 291 -6.09 4.83 -3.52
C TRP A 291 -6.11 6.30 -3.93
N SER A 292 -6.04 6.56 -5.24
CA SER A 292 -6.14 7.92 -5.77
C SER A 292 -7.48 8.57 -5.42
N THR A 293 -7.41 9.79 -4.92
CA THR A 293 -8.55 10.65 -4.57
C THR A 293 -8.37 12.02 -5.20
N SER A 294 -9.41 12.84 -5.18
CA SER A 294 -9.31 14.24 -5.65
C SER A 294 -8.24 15.02 -4.87
N GLY A 295 -7.48 15.85 -5.55
CA GLY A 295 -6.39 16.65 -4.98
C GLY A 295 -5.00 15.99 -5.04
N GLN A 296 -4.90 14.76 -5.53
CA GLN A 296 -3.63 14.04 -5.70
C GLN A 296 -3.16 13.99 -7.17
N GLU A 297 -3.84 14.69 -8.08
CA GLU A 297 -3.66 14.56 -9.54
C GLU A 297 -2.22 14.83 -9.98
N GLN A 298 -1.56 15.85 -9.41
CA GLN A 298 -0.17 16.18 -9.77
C GLN A 298 0.79 15.05 -9.39
N MET A 299 0.71 14.55 -8.17
CA MET A 299 1.57 13.46 -7.69
C MET A 299 1.35 12.17 -8.49
N ILE A 300 0.10 11.86 -8.83
CA ILE A 300 -0.24 10.69 -9.64
C ILE A 300 0.31 10.83 -11.06
N ASN A 301 0.20 12.01 -11.67
CA ASN A 301 0.78 12.28 -12.98
C ASN A 301 2.31 12.18 -12.95
N ASP A 302 2.97 12.75 -11.94
CA ASP A 302 4.42 12.61 -11.76
C ASP A 302 4.84 11.14 -11.66
N TYR A 303 4.06 10.32 -10.92
CA TYR A 303 4.31 8.89 -10.83
C TYR A 303 4.10 8.16 -12.17
N MET A 304 3.03 8.48 -12.89
CA MET A 304 2.75 7.90 -14.22
C MET A 304 3.85 8.24 -15.21
N ASP A 305 4.32 9.48 -15.22
CA ASP A 305 5.42 9.94 -16.09
C ASP A 305 6.75 9.28 -15.72
N PHE A 306 7.03 9.11 -14.43
CA PHE A 306 8.26 8.47 -13.93
C PHE A 306 8.28 6.96 -14.16
N SER A 307 7.19 6.27 -13.87
CA SER A 307 7.11 4.81 -13.88
C SER A 307 6.65 4.21 -15.22
N GLY A 308 5.94 4.99 -16.05
CA GLY A 308 5.24 4.50 -17.24
C GLY A 308 3.93 3.76 -16.95
N GLU A 309 3.48 3.73 -15.69
CA GLU A 309 2.23 3.10 -15.30
C GLU A 309 1.03 3.95 -15.70
N PRO A 310 -0.11 3.35 -16.10
CA PRO A 310 -1.30 4.11 -16.51
C PRO A 310 -2.10 4.69 -15.34
N TRP A 311 -1.86 4.23 -14.11
CA TRP A 311 -2.38 4.78 -12.86
C TRP A 311 -1.55 4.30 -11.67
N MET A 312 -1.74 4.95 -10.54
CA MET A 312 -1.05 4.61 -9.29
C MET A 312 -1.97 3.79 -8.39
N THR A 313 -1.57 2.56 -8.07
CA THR A 313 -2.32 1.70 -7.14
C THR A 313 -1.96 2.01 -5.68
N GLN A 314 -2.67 1.38 -4.73
CA GLN A 314 -2.44 1.54 -3.30
C GLN A 314 -0.97 1.34 -2.88
N ASN A 315 -0.30 0.31 -3.42
CA ASN A 315 1.03 -0.06 -2.93
C ASN A 315 2.12 0.97 -3.25
N PRO A 316 2.25 1.45 -4.51
CA PRO A 316 3.15 2.55 -4.80
C PRO A 316 2.75 3.84 -4.08
N LEU A 317 1.45 4.15 -3.95
CA LEU A 317 0.99 5.33 -3.23
C LEU A 317 1.40 5.29 -1.74
N CYS A 318 1.26 4.14 -1.08
CA CYS A 318 1.73 3.98 0.29
C CYS A 318 3.27 4.05 0.38
N ALA A 319 4.01 3.42 -0.54
CA ALA A 319 5.47 3.48 -0.53
C ALA A 319 5.98 4.92 -0.69
N PHE A 320 5.39 5.67 -1.61
CA PHE A 320 5.66 7.11 -1.79
C PHE A 320 5.37 7.88 -0.50
N GLY A 321 4.18 7.72 0.06
CA GLY A 321 3.76 8.40 1.30
C GLY A 321 4.64 8.01 2.50
N HIS A 322 5.10 6.77 2.60
CA HIS A 322 6.00 6.34 3.69
C HIS A 322 7.35 7.05 3.63
N ILE A 323 7.93 7.26 2.44
CA ILE A 323 9.17 8.02 2.29
C ILE A 323 8.95 9.47 2.72
N TRP A 324 7.83 10.08 2.36
CA TRP A 324 7.47 11.42 2.82
C TRP A 324 7.22 11.48 4.34
N LEU A 325 6.61 10.45 4.96
CA LEU A 325 6.46 10.37 6.42
C LEU A 325 7.82 10.25 7.13
N LEU A 326 8.76 9.48 6.58
CA LEU A 326 10.13 9.43 7.10
C LEU A 326 10.83 10.80 6.98
N LYS A 327 10.60 11.52 5.89
CA LYS A 327 11.08 12.90 5.72
C LYS A 327 10.49 13.82 6.80
N GLU A 328 9.17 13.79 7.03
CA GLU A 328 8.56 14.62 8.10
C GLU A 328 9.07 14.22 9.48
N ALA A 329 9.25 12.93 9.76
CA ALA A 329 9.82 12.48 11.02
C ALA A 329 11.26 12.94 11.21
N LEU A 330 12.06 12.97 10.15
CA LEU A 330 13.42 13.52 10.18
C LEU A 330 13.44 15.03 10.40
N GLU A 331 12.50 15.79 9.87
CA GLU A 331 12.41 17.25 10.16
C GLU A 331 12.05 17.53 11.62
N LEU A 332 11.39 16.59 12.32
CA LEU A 332 11.04 16.71 13.73
C LEU A 332 12.09 16.09 14.66
N ALA A 333 12.95 15.21 14.15
CA ALA A 333 13.94 14.49 14.93
C ALA A 333 15.09 15.39 15.40
N GLU A 334 15.53 15.30 16.64
CA GLU A 334 16.68 16.05 17.15
C GLU A 334 17.99 15.66 16.43
N THR A 335 18.10 14.40 16.07
CA THR A 335 19.26 13.83 15.36
C THR A 335 18.80 12.85 14.27
N PRO A 336 19.52 12.75 13.13
CA PRO A 336 19.14 11.87 12.05
C PRO A 336 19.54 10.41 12.35
N ASN A 337 18.91 9.80 13.35
CA ASN A 337 19.07 8.39 13.71
C ASN A 337 17.72 7.70 13.92
N SER A 338 17.72 6.39 13.93
CA SER A 338 16.52 5.56 13.99
C SER A 338 15.68 5.77 15.26
N VAL A 339 16.33 6.02 16.41
CA VAL A 339 15.64 6.24 17.69
C VAL A 339 14.87 7.56 17.66
N SER A 340 15.52 8.66 17.25
CA SER A 340 14.86 9.97 17.15
C SER A 340 13.74 9.97 16.10
N VAL A 341 13.91 9.27 14.98
CA VAL A 341 12.86 9.10 13.96
C VAL A 341 11.67 8.30 14.52
N LYS A 342 11.90 7.22 15.27
CA LYS A 342 10.86 6.45 15.95
C LYS A 342 10.07 7.36 16.94
N ASP A 343 10.75 8.15 17.75
CA ASP A 343 10.11 9.06 18.71
C ASP A 343 9.29 10.15 17.99
N ALA A 344 9.80 10.69 16.88
CA ALA A 344 9.09 11.65 16.04
C ALA A 344 7.82 11.03 15.43
N LEU A 345 7.87 9.77 14.93
CA LEU A 345 6.71 9.06 14.40
C LEU A 345 5.65 8.83 15.47
N HIS A 346 6.02 8.45 16.71
CA HIS A 346 5.07 8.25 17.83
C HIS A 346 4.35 9.53 18.23
N THR A 347 5.00 10.67 18.12
CA THR A 347 4.43 11.98 18.50
C THR A 347 3.80 12.73 17.33
N MET A 348 3.95 12.20 16.12
CA MET A 348 3.44 12.83 14.89
C MET A 348 1.91 12.95 14.90
N ASP A 349 1.43 14.16 14.56
CA ASP A 349 0.01 14.43 14.29
C ASP A 349 -0.07 15.49 13.18
N ILE A 350 -0.14 15.03 11.92
CA ILE A 350 -0.11 15.89 10.73
C ILE A 350 -1.41 15.78 9.93
N THR A 351 -1.84 16.93 9.39
CA THR A 351 -3.06 17.09 8.58
C THR A 351 -2.81 17.74 7.23
N SER A 352 -1.54 17.84 6.83
CA SER A 352 -1.10 18.36 5.52
C SER A 352 0.30 17.81 5.19
N GLY A 353 0.78 18.02 3.99
CA GLY A 353 2.06 17.48 3.53
C GLY A 353 1.98 15.96 3.34
N ALA A 354 2.81 15.18 4.04
CA ALA A 354 2.83 13.73 3.89
C ALA A 354 1.49 13.06 4.18
N SER A 355 0.61 13.66 5.01
CA SER A 355 -0.72 13.11 5.28
C SER A 355 -1.66 13.13 4.08
N ASP A 356 -1.42 14.00 3.09
CA ASP A 356 -2.24 14.10 1.87
C ASP A 356 -2.10 12.86 0.97
N TYR A 357 -1.07 12.03 1.21
CA TYR A 357 -0.86 10.78 0.50
C TYR A 357 -1.59 9.58 1.12
N PHE A 358 -2.37 9.80 2.17
CA PHE A 358 -3.13 8.75 2.87
C PHE A 358 -4.60 9.10 2.96
N ALA A 359 -5.46 8.13 2.67
CA ALA A 359 -6.90 8.29 2.80
C ALA A 359 -7.28 8.85 4.18
N GLY A 360 -8.16 9.86 4.20
CA GLY A 360 -8.55 10.56 5.43
C GLY A 360 -7.69 11.79 5.78
N GLY A 361 -6.57 12.04 5.09
CA GLY A 361 -5.81 13.31 5.17
C GLY A 361 -5.21 13.64 6.54
N ARG A 362 -5.07 12.66 7.44
CA ARG A 362 -4.42 12.82 8.75
C ARG A 362 -3.58 11.60 9.08
N VAL A 363 -2.38 11.83 9.61
CA VAL A 363 -1.52 10.75 10.10
C VAL A 363 -1.12 11.03 11.55
N ARG A 364 -1.54 10.13 12.43
CA ARG A 364 -1.10 10.00 13.81
C ARG A 364 -1.21 8.54 14.22
N PHE A 365 -0.30 8.10 15.07
CA PHE A 365 -0.26 6.73 15.53
C PHE A 365 -0.77 6.60 16.97
N ASP A 366 -1.28 5.43 17.33
CA ASP A 366 -1.54 5.06 18.71
C ASP A 366 -0.26 4.49 19.37
N GLU A 367 -0.39 4.08 20.61
CA GLU A 367 0.70 3.50 21.40
C GLU A 367 1.24 2.18 20.84
N THR A 368 0.51 1.54 19.94
CA THR A 368 0.93 0.30 19.26
C THR A 368 1.57 0.55 17.89
N GLY A 369 1.64 1.82 17.45
CA GLY A 369 2.09 2.18 16.12
C GLY A 369 1.03 1.99 15.01
N LYS A 370 -0.23 1.79 15.36
CA LYS A 370 -1.34 1.75 14.41
C LYS A 370 -1.87 3.16 14.11
N ARG A 371 -2.04 3.50 12.83
CA ARG A 371 -2.64 4.78 12.45
C ARG A 371 -4.11 4.86 12.90
N ARG A 372 -4.45 5.89 13.69
CA ARG A 372 -5.77 6.07 14.29
C ARG A 372 -6.88 6.40 13.29
N ASP A 373 -6.55 7.17 12.27
CA ASP A 373 -7.52 7.73 11.32
C ASP A 373 -7.51 6.98 9.97
N ALA A 374 -7.02 5.74 9.95
CA ALA A 374 -7.02 4.91 8.77
C ALA A 374 -8.42 4.42 8.44
N GLY A 375 -8.93 4.78 7.26
CA GLY A 375 -10.23 4.39 6.74
C GLY A 375 -10.14 3.36 5.61
N ILE A 376 -11.30 3.10 5.00
CA ILE A 376 -11.40 2.27 3.80
C ILE A 376 -11.85 3.11 2.61
N LEU A 377 -11.42 2.68 1.43
CA LEU A 377 -11.93 3.12 0.15
C LEU A 377 -12.51 1.91 -0.59
N VAL A 378 -13.49 2.15 -1.44
CA VAL A 378 -13.92 1.16 -2.42
C VAL A 378 -13.55 1.68 -3.79
N ILE A 379 -12.84 0.85 -4.53
CA ILE A 379 -12.60 1.07 -5.96
C ILE A 379 -13.47 0.12 -6.77
N GLN A 380 -13.86 0.54 -7.97
CA GLN A 380 -14.62 -0.26 -8.90
C GLN A 380 -14.09 -0.08 -10.32
N TRP A 381 -13.97 -1.18 -11.06
CA TRP A 381 -13.67 -1.13 -12.48
C TRP A 381 -14.85 -0.57 -13.26
N GLN A 382 -14.62 0.56 -13.90
CA GLN A 382 -15.57 1.30 -14.73
C GLN A 382 -14.87 1.84 -15.96
N ASP A 383 -15.38 1.57 -17.14
CA ASP A 383 -14.80 2.02 -18.41
C ASP A 383 -13.32 1.63 -18.58
N GLY A 384 -12.94 0.44 -18.10
CA GLY A 384 -11.59 -0.10 -18.23
C GLY A 384 -10.55 0.43 -17.24
N GLN A 385 -10.97 1.15 -16.19
CA GLN A 385 -10.09 1.67 -15.13
C GLN A 385 -10.71 1.46 -13.74
N PRO A 386 -9.90 1.20 -12.69
CA PRO A 386 -10.37 1.18 -11.32
C PRO A 386 -10.52 2.63 -10.80
N ARG A 387 -11.73 3.01 -10.43
CA ARG A 387 -12.07 4.35 -9.89
C ARG A 387 -12.50 4.25 -8.45
N THR A 388 -12.09 5.21 -7.62
CA THR A 388 -12.63 5.36 -6.27
C THR A 388 -14.11 5.72 -6.34
N VAL A 389 -14.95 4.92 -5.66
CA VAL A 389 -16.42 5.09 -5.64
C VAL A 389 -16.95 5.28 -4.21
N TYR A 390 -16.12 5.09 -3.19
CA TYR A 390 -16.46 5.33 -1.78
C TYR A 390 -15.20 5.71 -0.98
N PRO A 391 -15.31 6.62 0.03
CA PRO A 391 -16.48 7.39 0.41
C PRO A 391 -16.84 8.45 -0.63
N GLU A 392 -18.06 8.99 -0.58
CA GLU A 392 -18.56 10.01 -1.52
C GLU A 392 -17.63 11.23 -1.60
N SER A 393 -17.04 11.63 -0.46
CA SER A 393 -16.09 12.76 -0.39
C SER A 393 -14.77 12.54 -1.15
N ALA A 394 -14.42 11.28 -1.45
CA ALA A 394 -13.20 10.90 -2.18
C ALA A 394 -13.51 10.28 -3.55
N ALA A 395 -14.80 10.12 -3.88
CA ALA A 395 -15.24 9.41 -5.08
C ALA A 395 -14.89 10.14 -6.37
N LEU A 396 -14.42 9.38 -7.35
CA LEU A 396 -14.16 9.80 -8.74
C LEU A 396 -15.22 9.23 -9.72
N GLY A 397 -16.16 8.45 -9.21
CA GLY A 397 -17.28 7.87 -9.96
C GLY A 397 -18.39 7.41 -9.02
N ASN A 398 -19.56 7.13 -9.59
CA ASN A 398 -20.68 6.56 -8.84
C ASN A 398 -20.56 5.04 -8.80
N ILE A 399 -21.03 4.42 -7.70
CA ILE A 399 -21.10 2.97 -7.61
C ILE A 399 -22.11 2.42 -8.63
N ILE A 400 -21.70 1.38 -9.33
CA ILE A 400 -22.55 0.60 -10.23
C ILE A 400 -22.68 -0.80 -9.63
N TRP A 401 -23.85 -1.09 -9.07
CA TRP A 401 -24.09 -2.47 -8.60
C TRP A 401 -24.48 -3.33 -9.79
N PRO A 402 -23.90 -4.53 -9.93
CA PRO A 402 -24.27 -5.41 -11.02
C PRO A 402 -25.75 -5.75 -10.95
N SER A 403 -26.49 -5.46 -12.02
CA SER A 403 -27.87 -5.94 -12.17
C SER A 403 -27.84 -7.38 -12.62
N ARG A 404 -28.61 -8.25 -11.97
CA ARG A 404 -28.79 -9.65 -12.38
C ARG A 404 -29.52 -9.79 -13.71
#